data_4fdb57222d9bc08c67e06d17d4311f08
#
_entry.id   4fdb57222d9bc08c67e06d17d4311f08
#
_cell.length_a   1.000
_cell.length_b   1.000
_cell.length_c   1.000
_cell.angle_alpha   90.00
_cell.angle_beta   90.00
_cell.angle_gamma   90.00
#
_symmetry.space_group_name_H-M   'P 1'
#
loop_
_entity.id
_entity.type
_entity.pdbx_description
1 polymer ?
#
loop_
_entity_poly.entity_id
_entity_poly.type
_entity_poly.pdbx_seq_one_letter_code
_entity_poly.pdbx_strand_id
1 'polypeptide(L)'
;MVRPSSFVPAIGVVTQTVQAASAQSRHLTTVRSLLDSDVSLSYKETRLCETTPGVKSYTGYVNIPASTSGQPYDIHTFFWFFESRKDPANAPLSLWLQGGPGAPSVVAALGENGPCRVSSNSKDTELNPWSWNNEVNMLYIDQPVQTGFSYDKLIQGIVDETNLPYNITPVDKFETLPELNSTTLLGTFPSQDPKMTANTTTTAARAAWEFMQIWMKEYVHTYRPMSSTTTSASSLDLTTSSPF
;
A
#
# COMPACT_ATOMS: atom_id res chain seq x y z
N MET A 1 -37.56 19.51 -68.53
CA MET A 1 -37.90 19.10 -67.14
C MET A 1 -36.83 18.14 -66.66
N VAL A 2 -35.89 18.65 -65.84
CA VAL A 2 -34.78 17.86 -65.27
C VAL A 2 -35.12 17.68 -63.85
N ARG A 3 -35.18 16.42 -63.32
CA ARG A 3 -35.40 16.07 -61.92
C ARG A 3 -34.09 16.19 -61.16
N PRO A 4 -34.06 16.81 -60.00
CA PRO A 4 -32.85 16.78 -59.12
C PRO A 4 -32.79 15.42 -58.40
N SER A 5 -31.65 14.75 -58.47
CA SER A 5 -31.31 13.56 -57.72
C SER A 5 -30.85 13.96 -56.31
N SER A 6 -31.57 13.49 -55.32
CA SER A 6 -31.22 13.69 -53.92
C SER A 6 -30.09 12.75 -53.50
N PHE A 7 -28.93 13.31 -53.21
CA PHE A 7 -27.81 12.60 -52.57
C PHE A 7 -28.04 12.60 -51.06
N VAL A 8 -28.25 11.44 -50.48
CA VAL A 8 -28.25 11.24 -49.02
C VAL A 8 -26.86 10.74 -48.62
N PRO A 9 -26.12 11.47 -47.80
CA PRO A 9 -24.85 10.96 -47.31
C PRO A 9 -25.11 9.89 -46.22
N ALA A 10 -24.55 8.72 -46.43
CA ALA A 10 -24.51 7.66 -45.40
C ALA A 10 -23.62 8.08 -44.25
N ILE A 11 -24.20 8.32 -43.09
CA ILE A 11 -23.48 8.53 -41.86
C ILE A 11 -22.96 7.15 -41.37
N GLY A 12 -21.68 6.90 -41.62
CA GLY A 12 -20.99 5.74 -41.07
C GLY A 12 -20.87 5.87 -39.58
N VAL A 13 -21.62 5.07 -38.84
CA VAL A 13 -21.41 4.92 -37.37
C VAL A 13 -20.12 4.13 -37.14
N VAL A 14 -19.05 4.83 -36.79
CA VAL A 14 -17.82 4.19 -36.32
C VAL A 14 -18.09 3.74 -34.87
N THR A 15 -18.45 2.48 -34.70
CA THR A 15 -18.45 1.83 -33.40
C THR A 15 -17.00 1.61 -32.97
N GLN A 16 -16.49 2.52 -32.14
CA GLN A 16 -15.26 2.27 -31.40
C GLN A 16 -15.56 1.19 -30.36
N THR A 17 -15.12 -0.03 -30.64
CA THR A 17 -15.02 -1.06 -29.63
C THR A 17 -13.95 -0.63 -28.64
N VAL A 18 -14.36 -0.10 -27.48
CA VAL A 18 -13.49 0.04 -26.32
C VAL A 18 -13.13 -1.37 -25.90
N GLN A 19 -11.95 -1.82 -26.30
CA GLN A 19 -11.36 -3.02 -25.76
C GLN A 19 -11.07 -2.72 -24.28
N ALA A 20 -11.96 -3.16 -23.40
CA ALA A 20 -11.68 -3.23 -21.97
C ALA A 20 -10.45 -4.11 -21.84
N ALA A 21 -9.32 -3.48 -21.49
CA ALA A 21 -8.14 -4.22 -21.08
C ALA A 21 -8.60 -5.17 -20.00
N SER A 22 -8.49 -6.46 -20.23
CA SER A 22 -8.85 -7.49 -19.26
C SER A 22 -8.09 -7.18 -17.98
N ALA A 23 -8.79 -6.70 -16.96
CA ALA A 23 -8.27 -6.58 -15.63
C ALA A 23 -7.91 -8.00 -15.19
N GLN A 24 -6.66 -8.37 -15.41
CA GLN A 24 -6.11 -9.62 -14.92
C GLN A 24 -6.30 -9.58 -13.41
N SER A 25 -7.22 -10.39 -12.90
CA SER A 25 -7.48 -10.56 -11.48
C SER A 25 -6.14 -10.93 -10.82
N ARG A 26 -5.49 -9.92 -10.24
CA ARG A 26 -4.20 -10.11 -9.58
C ARG A 26 -4.48 -10.87 -8.31
N HIS A 27 -4.10 -12.13 -8.33
CA HIS A 27 -4.42 -13.07 -7.27
C HIS A 27 -3.85 -12.58 -5.94
N LEU A 28 -4.72 -12.41 -4.94
CA LEU A 28 -4.30 -12.15 -3.56
C LEU A 28 -3.69 -13.44 -3.01
N THR A 29 -2.44 -13.38 -2.61
CA THR A 29 -1.74 -14.46 -1.90
C THR A 29 -1.87 -14.21 -0.41
N THR A 30 -2.29 -15.22 0.35
CA THR A 30 -2.32 -15.17 1.81
C THR A 30 -1.52 -16.35 2.36
N VAL A 31 -0.57 -16.04 3.22
CA VAL A 31 0.32 -17.00 3.89
C VAL A 31 0.10 -16.87 5.39
N ARG A 32 -0.14 -17.98 6.07
CA ARG A 32 -0.14 -18.01 7.54
C ARG A 32 1.29 -18.09 8.04
N SER A 33 1.58 -17.38 9.11
CA SER A 33 2.92 -17.39 9.66
C SER A 33 3.27 -18.74 10.27
N LEU A 34 4.50 -19.17 10.03
CA LEU A 34 5.08 -20.33 10.69
C LEU A 34 5.44 -20.08 12.15
N LEU A 35 5.48 -18.81 12.57
CA LEU A 35 5.74 -18.41 13.94
C LEU A 35 4.49 -18.48 14.83
N ASP A 36 3.35 -18.11 14.25
CA ASP A 36 2.05 -18.10 14.91
C ASP A 36 0.95 -18.25 13.84
N SER A 37 0.12 -19.29 13.94
CA SER A 37 -0.92 -19.60 12.96
C SER A 37 -2.04 -18.55 12.86
N ASP A 38 -2.19 -17.71 13.87
CA ASP A 38 -3.18 -16.64 13.90
C ASP A 38 -2.70 -15.39 13.18
N VAL A 39 -1.38 -15.30 12.95
CA VAL A 39 -0.74 -14.23 12.17
C VAL A 39 -0.72 -14.59 10.69
N SER A 40 -0.95 -13.62 9.83
CA SER A 40 -0.91 -13.83 8.39
C SER A 40 -0.26 -12.67 7.63
N LEU A 41 0.31 -13.01 6.47
CA LEU A 41 0.78 -12.08 5.45
C LEU A 41 -0.12 -12.22 4.23
N SER A 42 -0.72 -11.13 3.76
CA SER A 42 -1.47 -11.09 2.52
C SER A 42 -0.88 -10.07 1.56
N TYR A 43 -0.68 -10.45 0.30
CA TYR A 43 -0.09 -9.54 -0.68
C TYR A 43 -0.54 -9.85 -2.11
N LYS A 44 -0.39 -8.86 -2.97
CA LYS A 44 -0.62 -8.96 -4.42
C LYS A 44 0.44 -8.18 -5.19
N GLU A 45 0.76 -8.65 -6.39
CA GLU A 45 1.57 -7.88 -7.33
C GLU A 45 0.81 -6.64 -7.80
N THR A 46 1.51 -5.52 -7.92
CA THR A 46 0.99 -4.29 -8.48
C THR A 46 1.97 -3.70 -9.50
N ARG A 47 1.45 -2.89 -10.44
CA ARG A 47 2.23 -2.14 -11.42
C ARG A 47 1.84 -0.66 -11.42
N LEU A 48 1.30 -0.20 -10.32
CA LEU A 48 0.75 1.14 -10.26
C LEU A 48 1.84 2.22 -10.36
N CYS A 49 2.98 2.00 -9.76
CA CYS A 49 4.05 2.98 -9.62
C CYS A 49 5.33 2.52 -10.33
N GLU A 50 5.74 1.28 -10.07
CA GLU A 50 6.91 0.69 -10.74
C GLU A 50 6.47 0.00 -12.03
N THR A 51 6.87 0.58 -13.15
CA THR A 51 6.51 0.09 -14.50
C THR A 51 7.72 -0.35 -15.32
N THR A 52 8.93 -0.35 -14.73
CA THR A 52 10.16 -0.83 -15.38
C THR A 52 9.99 -2.31 -15.76
N PRO A 53 10.24 -2.69 -17.01
CA PRO A 53 10.13 -4.08 -17.44
C PRO A 53 10.99 -5.02 -16.59
N GLY A 54 10.37 -6.09 -16.09
CA GLY A 54 11.05 -7.11 -15.28
C GLY A 54 11.19 -6.78 -13.79
N VAL A 55 10.90 -5.55 -13.36
CA VAL A 55 10.90 -5.14 -11.96
C VAL A 55 9.50 -5.31 -11.38
N LYS A 56 9.40 -5.94 -10.22
CA LYS A 56 8.12 -6.23 -9.58
C LYS A 56 7.90 -5.35 -8.37
N SER A 57 6.64 -5.12 -8.06
CA SER A 57 6.23 -4.49 -6.81
C SER A 57 5.00 -5.19 -6.22
N TYR A 58 4.86 -5.12 -4.90
CA TYR A 58 3.83 -5.83 -4.15
C TYR A 58 3.26 -4.95 -3.06
N THR A 59 1.94 -4.95 -2.94
CA THR A 59 1.24 -4.32 -1.82
C THR A 59 0.55 -5.38 -0.98
N GLY A 60 0.45 -5.15 0.31
CA GLY A 60 -0.21 -6.10 1.18
C GLY A 60 -0.29 -5.67 2.63
N TYR A 61 -0.64 -6.64 3.47
CA TYR A 61 -0.78 -6.46 4.90
C TYR A 61 -0.10 -7.57 5.66
N VAL A 62 0.55 -7.22 6.77
CA VAL A 62 0.82 -8.15 7.86
C VAL A 62 -0.28 -7.97 8.89
N ASN A 63 -0.97 -9.06 9.20
CA ASN A 63 -2.12 -9.09 10.09
C ASN A 63 -1.73 -9.80 11.39
N ILE A 64 -1.74 -9.07 12.50
CA ILE A 64 -1.39 -9.54 13.82
C ILE A 64 -2.60 -9.33 14.74
N PRO A 65 -3.29 -10.39 15.19
CA PRO A 65 -4.44 -10.24 16.08
C PRO A 65 -4.03 -9.74 17.46
N ALA A 66 -4.98 -9.12 18.15
CA ALA A 66 -4.80 -8.60 19.52
C ALA A 66 -4.28 -9.65 20.50
N SER A 67 -4.70 -10.92 20.33
CA SER A 67 -4.25 -12.05 21.16
C SER A 67 -2.75 -12.29 21.06
N THR A 68 -2.12 -11.96 19.94
CA THR A 68 -0.70 -12.19 19.66
C THR A 68 0.14 -10.94 19.90
N SER A 69 -0.34 -9.77 19.48
CA SER A 69 0.43 -8.52 19.53
C SER A 69 0.69 -8.00 20.95
N GLY A 70 -0.09 -8.47 21.93
CA GLY A 70 -0.09 -7.93 23.29
C GLY A 70 -0.68 -6.51 23.37
N GLN A 71 -1.38 -6.07 22.32
CA GLN A 71 -2.17 -4.85 22.25
C GLN A 71 -3.67 -5.19 22.36
N PRO A 72 -4.52 -4.26 22.83
CA PRO A 72 -5.96 -4.50 22.93
C PRO A 72 -6.69 -4.42 21.58
N TYR A 73 -5.98 -4.38 20.46
CA TYR A 73 -6.52 -4.22 19.12
C TYR A 73 -5.75 -5.06 18.10
N ASP A 74 -6.41 -5.39 17.01
CA ASP A 74 -5.77 -6.01 15.86
C ASP A 74 -4.87 -5.01 15.12
N ILE A 75 -3.79 -5.51 14.56
CA ILE A 75 -2.83 -4.71 13.79
C ILE A 75 -2.81 -5.23 12.36
N HIS A 76 -3.25 -4.40 11.42
CA HIS A 76 -3.16 -4.65 9.99
C HIS A 76 -2.20 -3.62 9.40
N THR A 77 -0.91 -3.93 9.35
CA THR A 77 0.10 -3.00 8.85
C THR A 77 0.24 -3.14 7.35
N PHE A 78 -0.07 -2.07 6.64
CA PHE A 78 0.11 -1.98 5.20
C PHE A 78 1.57 -1.85 4.83
N PHE A 79 1.96 -2.51 3.73
CA PHE A 79 3.27 -2.33 3.11
C PHE A 79 3.18 -2.19 1.60
N TRP A 80 4.18 -1.50 1.05
CA TRP A 80 4.47 -1.48 -0.37
C TRP A 80 5.93 -1.80 -0.58
N PHE A 81 6.19 -2.90 -1.27
CA PHE A 81 7.53 -3.38 -1.59
C PHE A 81 7.83 -3.18 -3.08
N PHE A 82 9.03 -2.73 -3.38
CA PHE A 82 9.56 -2.56 -4.72
C PHE A 82 10.90 -3.27 -4.85
N GLU A 83 11.03 -4.08 -5.88
CA GLU A 83 12.31 -4.64 -6.24
C GLU A 83 13.29 -3.58 -6.73
N SER A 84 14.58 -3.83 -6.50
CA SER A 84 15.64 -3.07 -7.15
C SER A 84 15.58 -3.22 -8.68
N ARG A 85 15.78 -2.10 -9.39
CA ARG A 85 15.87 -2.09 -10.86
C ARG A 85 17.12 -2.77 -11.39
N LYS A 86 18.18 -2.90 -10.60
CA LYS A 86 19.49 -3.41 -11.04
C LYS A 86 19.70 -4.78 -10.52
N ASP A 87 19.52 -5.43 -9.70
CA ASP A 87 19.76 -6.81 -9.27
C ASP A 87 18.95 -7.12 -8.01
N PRO A 88 17.63 -7.29 -8.18
CA PRO A 88 16.77 -7.46 -7.02
C PRO A 88 17.15 -8.67 -6.17
N ALA A 89 17.78 -9.68 -6.77
CA ALA A 89 18.17 -10.89 -6.05
C ALA A 89 19.26 -10.66 -5.01
N ASN A 90 20.20 -9.79 -5.30
CA ASN A 90 21.36 -9.52 -4.45
C ASN A 90 21.34 -8.10 -3.84
N ALA A 91 20.38 -7.26 -4.25
CA ALA A 91 20.23 -5.91 -3.71
C ALA A 91 19.87 -5.96 -2.22
N PRO A 92 20.43 -5.05 -1.41
CA PRO A 92 20.05 -4.93 -0.01
C PRO A 92 18.59 -4.50 0.13
N LEU A 93 17.97 -4.82 1.26
CA LEU A 93 16.64 -4.33 1.64
C LEU A 93 16.78 -3.03 2.43
N SER A 94 16.07 -1.99 2.01
CA SER A 94 15.92 -0.74 2.75
C SER A 94 14.48 -0.59 3.22
N LEU A 95 14.30 -0.35 4.52
CA LEU A 95 13.01 -0.03 5.12
C LEU A 95 12.86 1.50 5.21
N TRP A 96 11.73 2.02 4.72
CA TRP A 96 11.36 3.43 4.86
C TRP A 96 10.21 3.61 5.83
N LEU A 97 10.43 4.47 6.81
CA LEU A 97 9.44 4.90 7.80
C LEU A 97 9.26 6.42 7.68
N GLN A 98 8.12 6.84 7.18
CA GLN A 98 7.83 8.26 7.07
C GLN A 98 7.63 8.86 8.45
N GLY A 99 8.18 10.04 8.60
CA GLY A 99 8.15 10.75 9.87
C GLY A 99 6.91 11.61 10.06
N GLY A 100 6.82 12.09 11.31
CA GLY A 100 5.78 12.93 11.86
C GLY A 100 5.80 12.87 13.38
N PRO A 101 5.61 11.73 14.08
CA PRO A 101 5.21 10.38 13.64
C PRO A 101 3.78 10.33 13.07
N GLY A 102 3.43 9.25 12.37
CA GLY A 102 2.09 9.02 11.86
C GLY A 102 1.81 9.55 10.44
N ALA A 103 2.84 9.96 9.70
CA ALA A 103 2.71 10.20 8.26
C ALA A 103 2.80 8.86 7.49
N PRO A 104 1.97 8.66 6.47
CA PRO A 104 1.98 7.41 5.71
C PRO A 104 3.20 7.33 4.78
N SER A 105 3.90 6.20 4.82
CA SER A 105 5.09 5.98 3.98
C SER A 105 4.77 5.85 2.49
N VAL A 106 3.52 5.51 2.15
CA VAL A 106 3.04 5.48 0.76
C VAL A 106 3.20 6.83 0.06
N VAL A 107 3.14 7.94 0.79
CA VAL A 107 3.36 9.29 0.23
C VAL A 107 4.80 9.45 -0.28
N ALA A 108 5.77 8.95 0.48
CA ALA A 108 7.18 8.95 0.04
C ALA A 108 7.41 8.07 -1.18
N ALA A 109 6.72 6.93 -1.27
CA ALA A 109 6.77 6.06 -2.45
C ALA A 109 6.24 6.75 -3.71
N LEU A 110 5.29 7.69 -3.56
CA LEU A 110 4.64 8.42 -4.67
C LEU A 110 5.22 9.80 -4.96
N GLY A 111 6.19 10.27 -4.20
CA GLY A 111 6.62 11.67 -4.34
C GLY A 111 8.05 12.00 -3.95
N GLU A 112 8.68 11.24 -3.05
CA GLU A 112 10.01 11.55 -2.54
C GLU A 112 11.08 10.65 -3.19
N ASN A 113 11.38 9.54 -2.56
CA ASN A 113 12.45 8.62 -2.95
C ASN A 113 11.94 7.34 -3.63
N GLY A 114 10.64 7.25 -3.82
CA GLY A 114 9.99 6.10 -4.43
C GLY A 114 10.10 6.04 -5.95
N PRO A 115 9.63 4.94 -6.55
CA PRO A 115 9.82 4.64 -7.96
C PRO A 115 9.07 5.56 -8.91
N CYS A 116 8.07 6.29 -8.45
CA CYS A 116 7.29 7.17 -9.30
C CYS A 116 6.92 8.49 -8.62
N ARG A 117 6.36 9.39 -9.44
CA ARG A 117 5.67 10.60 -9.01
C ARG A 117 4.29 10.63 -9.63
N VAL A 118 3.33 11.20 -8.94
CA VAL A 118 2.00 11.43 -9.50
C VAL A 118 2.11 12.54 -10.55
N SER A 119 1.59 12.29 -11.75
CA SER A 119 1.57 13.24 -12.85
C SER A 119 0.67 14.43 -12.54
N SER A 120 0.89 15.56 -13.19
CA SER A 120 0.13 16.79 -12.99
C SER A 120 -1.37 16.67 -13.28
N ASN A 121 -1.77 15.65 -14.06
CA ASN A 121 -3.17 15.33 -14.33
C ASN A 121 -3.86 14.55 -13.19
N SER A 122 -3.11 14.14 -12.16
CA SER A 122 -3.56 13.32 -11.01
C SER A 122 -4.17 11.96 -11.38
N LYS A 123 -3.94 11.46 -12.61
CA LYS A 123 -4.50 10.20 -13.10
C LYS A 123 -3.45 9.14 -13.36
N ASP A 124 -2.24 9.56 -13.68
CA ASP A 124 -1.15 8.70 -14.07
C ASP A 124 0.05 8.88 -13.14
N THR A 125 1.02 7.99 -13.26
CA THR A 125 2.31 8.11 -12.59
C THR A 125 3.45 8.14 -13.61
N GLU A 126 4.50 8.88 -13.29
CA GLU A 126 5.74 8.96 -14.06
C GLU A 126 6.87 8.33 -13.28
N LEU A 127 7.69 7.51 -13.93
CA LEU A 127 8.84 6.89 -13.26
C LEU A 127 9.79 7.97 -12.73
N ASN A 128 10.20 7.80 -11.49
CA ASN A 128 11.24 8.61 -10.88
C ASN A 128 12.61 8.06 -11.26
N PRO A 129 13.43 8.79 -12.06
CA PRO A 129 14.76 8.32 -12.44
C PRO A 129 15.75 8.32 -11.27
N TRP A 130 15.44 9.05 -10.19
CA TRP A 130 16.28 9.18 -9.00
C TRP A 130 15.76 8.33 -7.82
N SER A 131 14.91 7.37 -8.12
CA SER A 131 14.37 6.50 -7.08
C SER A 131 15.45 5.65 -6.41
N TRP A 132 15.28 5.44 -5.12
CA TRP A 132 16.19 4.59 -4.35
C TRP A 132 16.14 3.13 -4.78
N ASN A 133 15.03 2.67 -5.36
CA ASN A 133 14.97 1.31 -5.90
C ASN A 133 15.80 1.13 -7.18
N ASN A 134 16.52 2.14 -7.65
CA ASN A 134 17.56 1.93 -8.67
C ASN A 134 18.64 0.94 -8.17
N GLU A 135 18.95 0.96 -6.85
CA GLU A 135 20.08 0.21 -6.29
C GLU A 135 19.67 -0.75 -5.16
N VAL A 136 18.52 -0.51 -4.48
CA VAL A 136 18.10 -1.30 -3.32
C VAL A 136 16.64 -1.77 -3.45
N ASN A 137 16.32 -2.89 -2.84
CA ASN A 137 14.92 -3.25 -2.64
C ASN A 137 14.31 -2.32 -1.59
N MET A 138 13.17 -1.70 -1.89
CA MET A 138 12.53 -0.73 -1.00
C MET A 138 11.27 -1.32 -0.37
N LEU A 139 11.15 -1.18 0.94
CA LEU A 139 9.96 -1.54 1.71
C LEU A 139 9.44 -0.32 2.43
N TYR A 140 8.26 0.14 2.05
CA TYR A 140 7.53 1.22 2.71
C TYR A 140 6.46 0.60 3.60
N ILE A 141 6.37 1.02 4.86
CA ILE A 141 5.29 0.59 5.76
C ILE A 141 4.58 1.80 6.34
N ASP A 142 3.27 1.75 6.34
CA ASP A 142 2.44 2.76 6.99
C ASP A 142 2.32 2.39 8.48
N GLN A 143 3.05 3.11 9.33
CA GLN A 143 3.11 2.85 10.76
C GLN A 143 3.01 4.17 11.57
N PRO A 144 2.44 4.11 12.77
CA PRO A 144 1.76 2.98 13.41
C PRO A 144 0.40 2.65 12.79
N VAL A 145 -0.30 1.65 13.34
CA VAL A 145 -1.68 1.31 12.94
C VAL A 145 -2.58 2.55 13.00
N GLN A 146 -3.55 2.66 12.09
CA GLN A 146 -4.36 3.86 11.76
C GLN A 146 -3.61 4.95 10.95
N THR A 147 -2.39 4.68 10.50
CA THR A 147 -1.66 5.56 9.59
C THR A 147 -1.83 5.08 8.14
N GLY A 148 -2.17 5.97 7.23
CA GLY A 148 -2.30 5.65 5.81
C GLY A 148 -3.31 4.53 5.56
N PHE A 149 -2.84 3.44 4.96
CA PHE A 149 -3.65 2.24 4.70
C PHE A 149 -3.65 1.22 5.84
N SER A 150 -2.88 1.45 6.91
CA SER A 150 -2.86 0.56 8.07
C SER A 150 -4.07 0.80 8.97
N TYR A 151 -4.67 -0.27 9.48
CA TYR A 151 -5.88 -0.18 10.28
C TYR A 151 -5.91 -1.21 11.42
N ASP A 152 -6.67 -0.88 12.44
CA ASP A 152 -7.08 -1.74 13.54
C ASP A 152 -8.40 -2.45 13.20
N LYS A 153 -9.38 -1.64 12.83
CA LYS A 153 -10.73 -2.01 12.44
C LYS A 153 -11.21 -1.03 11.38
N LEU A 154 -11.86 -1.54 10.36
CA LEU A 154 -12.43 -0.71 9.30
C LEU A 154 -13.83 -0.24 9.66
N ILE A 155 -14.08 1.05 9.45
CA ILE A 155 -15.37 1.70 9.57
C ILE A 155 -15.76 2.37 8.25
N GLN A 156 -17.07 2.49 8.01
CA GLN A 156 -17.56 3.35 6.95
C GLN A 156 -17.58 4.79 7.48
N GLY A 157 -17.18 5.76 6.68
CA GLY A 157 -17.11 7.13 7.15
C GLY A 157 -17.16 8.15 6.03
N ILE A 158 -17.41 9.39 6.44
CA ILE A 158 -17.36 10.58 5.61
C ILE A 158 -16.22 11.45 6.12
N VAL A 159 -15.37 11.91 5.21
CA VAL A 159 -14.34 12.90 5.50
C VAL A 159 -14.68 14.19 4.79
N ASP A 160 -14.55 15.32 5.50
CA ASP A 160 -14.59 16.65 4.93
C ASP A 160 -13.18 17.20 4.87
N GLU A 161 -12.68 17.38 3.64
CA GLU A 161 -11.31 17.85 3.38
C GLU A 161 -11.13 19.37 3.54
N THR A 162 -12.19 20.10 3.86
CA THR A 162 -12.08 21.56 4.13
C THR A 162 -11.44 21.88 5.47
N ASN A 163 -11.42 20.91 6.39
CA ASN A 163 -10.90 21.08 7.75
C ASN A 163 -9.65 20.23 7.98
N LEU A 164 -8.58 20.85 8.46
CA LEU A 164 -7.36 20.16 8.91
C LEU A 164 -7.22 20.27 10.43
N PRO A 165 -6.91 19.16 11.14
CA PRO A 165 -6.81 17.79 10.65
C PRO A 165 -8.16 17.24 10.15
N TYR A 166 -8.12 16.37 9.17
CA TYR A 166 -9.34 15.73 8.63
C TYR A 166 -10.12 15.02 9.74
N ASN A 167 -11.40 15.33 9.82
CA ASN A 167 -12.30 14.66 10.74
C ASN A 167 -13.14 13.63 9.98
N ILE A 168 -13.00 12.36 10.37
CA ILE A 168 -13.78 11.27 9.79
C ILE A 168 -15.00 11.04 10.66
N THR A 169 -16.18 11.27 10.09
CA THR A 169 -17.45 11.02 10.75
C THR A 169 -17.92 9.61 10.42
N PRO A 170 -18.00 8.68 11.39
CA PRO A 170 -18.51 7.34 11.15
C PRO A 170 -19.97 7.38 10.67
N VAL A 171 -20.33 6.48 9.74
CA VAL A 171 -21.69 6.27 9.23
C VAL A 171 -22.07 4.81 9.40
N ASP A 172 -23.17 4.57 10.07
CA ASP A 172 -23.66 3.19 10.32
C ASP A 172 -24.20 2.53 9.04
N LYS A 173 -24.73 3.33 8.11
CA LYS A 173 -25.25 2.87 6.82
C LYS A 173 -25.11 3.96 5.76
N PHE A 174 -24.77 3.55 4.52
CA PHE A 174 -24.72 4.45 3.37
C PHE A 174 -26.12 4.87 2.82
N GLU A 175 -27.20 4.46 3.44
CA GLU A 175 -28.58 4.69 2.96
C GLU A 175 -29.06 6.14 3.11
N THR A 176 -28.39 6.94 3.97
CA THR A 176 -28.73 8.35 4.21
C THR A 176 -27.49 9.22 4.08
N LEU A 177 -26.91 9.26 2.87
CA LEU A 177 -25.70 10.07 2.64
C LEU A 177 -26.05 11.55 2.44
N PRO A 178 -25.24 12.49 2.99
CA PRO A 178 -25.30 13.86 2.57
C PRO A 178 -24.94 13.97 1.08
N GLU A 179 -25.36 15.04 0.43
CA GLU A 179 -24.89 15.33 -0.92
C GLU A 179 -23.36 15.38 -0.93
N LEU A 180 -22.74 14.44 -1.65
CA LEU A 180 -21.30 14.42 -1.84
C LEU A 180 -20.91 15.59 -2.75
N ASN A 181 -19.93 16.35 -2.33
CA ASN A 181 -19.34 17.42 -3.10
C ASN A 181 -17.83 17.18 -3.31
N SER A 182 -17.13 18.12 -3.93
CA SER A 182 -15.71 17.98 -4.22
C SER A 182 -14.80 17.92 -2.99
N THR A 183 -15.31 18.25 -1.81
CA THR A 183 -14.57 18.27 -0.54
C THR A 183 -15.05 17.23 0.46
N THR A 184 -16.16 16.55 0.15
CA THR A 184 -16.76 15.54 1.02
C THR A 184 -16.60 14.19 0.37
N LEU A 185 -15.73 13.34 0.94
CA LEU A 185 -15.44 12.00 0.43
C LEU A 185 -16.06 10.95 1.34
N LEU A 186 -16.58 9.92 0.70
CA LEU A 186 -17.10 8.73 1.36
C LEU A 186 -16.09 7.60 1.18
N GLY A 187 -15.81 6.87 2.25
CA GLY A 187 -14.85 5.79 2.19
C GLY A 187 -14.87 4.84 3.37
N THR A 188 -13.93 3.93 3.32
CA THR A 188 -13.64 3.00 4.42
C THR A 188 -12.34 3.45 5.09
N PHE A 189 -12.39 3.64 6.39
CA PHE A 189 -11.31 4.22 7.17
C PHE A 189 -10.97 3.35 8.38
N PRO A 190 -9.79 3.50 8.98
CA PRO A 190 -9.50 2.98 10.33
C PRO A 190 -10.49 3.52 11.35
N SER A 191 -10.60 2.87 12.51
CA SER A 191 -11.63 3.17 13.53
C SER A 191 -11.61 4.61 14.06
N GLN A 192 -10.51 5.33 13.94
CA GLN A 192 -10.27 6.66 14.54
C GLN A 192 -10.27 6.64 16.09
N ASP A 193 -10.26 5.48 16.72
CA ASP A 193 -10.19 5.39 18.18
C ASP A 193 -8.72 5.55 18.64
N PRO A 194 -8.38 6.62 19.38
CA PRO A 194 -7.01 6.85 19.83
C PRO A 194 -6.48 5.80 20.81
N LYS A 195 -7.36 4.94 21.33
CA LYS A 195 -6.97 3.80 22.19
C LYS A 195 -6.56 2.57 21.38
N MET A 196 -6.88 2.56 20.09
CA MET A 196 -6.62 1.43 19.18
C MET A 196 -5.44 1.70 18.24
N THR A 197 -4.50 2.52 18.67
CA THR A 197 -3.24 2.79 17.96
C THR A 197 -2.08 2.90 18.94
N ALA A 198 -0.86 2.85 18.40
CA ALA A 198 0.33 3.07 19.23
C ALA A 198 0.44 4.55 19.63
N ASN A 199 0.45 4.80 20.93
CA ASN A 199 0.54 6.15 21.50
C ASN A 199 1.92 6.45 22.12
N THR A 200 2.87 5.54 21.97
CA THR A 200 4.27 5.72 22.39
C THR A 200 5.21 5.17 21.33
N THR A 201 6.42 5.72 21.26
CA THR A 201 7.48 5.23 20.37
C THR A 201 7.79 3.76 20.64
N THR A 202 7.81 3.34 21.89
CA THR A 202 8.07 1.94 22.29
C THR A 202 7.01 1.00 21.70
N THR A 203 5.73 1.35 21.82
CA THR A 203 4.64 0.53 21.29
C THR A 203 4.68 0.46 19.76
N ALA A 204 4.95 1.59 19.10
CA ALA A 204 5.09 1.65 17.65
C ALA A 204 6.30 0.83 17.16
N ALA A 205 7.45 0.97 17.82
CA ALA A 205 8.67 0.23 17.48
C ALA A 205 8.49 -1.29 17.65
N ARG A 206 7.78 -1.73 18.69
CA ARG A 206 7.46 -3.14 18.90
C ARG A 206 6.60 -3.69 17.76
N ALA A 207 5.54 -2.99 17.40
CA ALA A 207 4.67 -3.38 16.28
C ALA A 207 5.44 -3.45 14.95
N ALA A 208 6.30 -2.46 14.68
CA ALA A 208 7.16 -2.46 13.49
C ALA A 208 8.17 -3.63 13.51
N TRP A 209 8.73 -3.97 14.67
CA TRP A 209 9.63 -5.12 14.83
C TRP A 209 8.90 -6.44 14.56
N GLU A 210 7.73 -6.64 15.14
CA GLU A 210 6.88 -7.82 14.91
C GLU A 210 6.51 -7.95 13.41
N PHE A 211 6.10 -6.85 12.80
CA PHE A 211 5.88 -6.78 11.35
C PHE A 211 7.10 -7.30 10.58
N MET A 212 8.29 -6.78 10.87
CA MET A 212 9.51 -7.15 10.15
C MET A 212 9.87 -8.62 10.31
N GLN A 213 9.69 -9.20 11.51
CA GLN A 213 9.95 -10.63 11.74
C GLN A 213 9.06 -11.50 10.83
N ILE A 214 7.77 -11.18 10.77
CA ILE A 214 6.80 -11.91 9.97
C ILE A 214 7.07 -11.67 8.48
N TRP A 215 7.22 -10.42 8.06
CA TRP A 215 7.41 -10.08 6.66
C TRP A 215 8.69 -10.72 6.09
N MET A 216 9.80 -10.62 6.78
CA MET A 216 11.06 -11.21 6.33
C MET A 216 10.99 -12.73 6.25
N LYS A 217 10.35 -13.36 7.22
CA LYS A 217 10.24 -14.81 7.23
C LYS A 217 9.30 -15.33 6.16
N GLU A 218 8.08 -14.83 6.10
CA GLU A 218 7.03 -15.39 5.25
C GLU A 218 7.14 -14.89 3.81
N TYR A 219 7.46 -13.61 3.59
CA TYR A 219 7.59 -13.05 2.26
C TYR A 219 8.83 -13.57 1.54
N VAL A 220 9.98 -13.58 2.20
CA VAL A 220 11.24 -14.06 1.60
C VAL A 220 11.16 -15.55 1.26
N HIS A 221 10.57 -16.37 2.14
CA HIS A 221 10.41 -17.80 1.87
C HIS A 221 9.43 -18.11 0.73
N THR A 222 8.37 -17.34 0.61
CA THR A 222 7.34 -17.55 -0.42
C THR A 222 7.77 -16.98 -1.77
N TYR A 223 8.42 -15.82 -1.75
CA TYR A 223 8.80 -15.09 -2.95
C TYR A 223 10.15 -15.52 -3.53
N ARG A 224 11.09 -15.90 -2.68
CA ARG A 224 12.39 -16.48 -3.04
C ARG A 224 12.53 -17.83 -2.36
N PRO A 225 12.10 -18.94 -2.99
CA PRO A 225 12.53 -20.22 -2.53
C PRO A 225 14.06 -20.25 -2.65
N MET A 226 14.74 -20.11 -1.52
CA MET A 226 16.19 -20.15 -1.46
C MET A 226 16.64 -21.50 -2.04
N SER A 227 17.36 -21.45 -3.16
CA SER A 227 18.27 -22.54 -3.48
C SER A 227 19.15 -22.71 -2.23
N SER A 228 19.26 -23.93 -1.78
CA SER A 228 19.89 -24.35 -0.53
C SER A 228 21.34 -23.87 -0.38
N THR A 229 21.53 -22.61 -0.04
CA THR A 229 22.78 -22.08 0.45
C THR A 229 22.47 -21.44 1.80
N THR A 230 22.88 -22.15 2.82
CA THR A 230 22.70 -21.83 4.22
C THR A 230 23.27 -20.45 4.52
N THR A 231 22.43 -19.44 4.65
CA THR A 231 22.79 -18.19 5.30
C THR A 231 22.02 -18.16 6.59
N SER A 232 22.75 -18.40 7.69
CA SER A 232 22.24 -18.22 9.05
C SER A 232 21.72 -16.79 9.19
N ALA A 233 20.41 -16.64 9.46
CA ALA A 233 19.85 -15.39 9.90
C ALA A 233 20.48 -15.04 11.23
N SER A 234 21.54 -14.24 11.20
CA SER A 234 22.02 -13.57 12.41
C SER A 234 20.93 -12.57 12.83
N SER A 235 20.50 -12.69 14.08
CA SER A 235 19.61 -11.75 14.75
C SER A 235 19.97 -10.32 14.38
N LEU A 236 19.02 -9.57 13.83
CA LEU A 236 19.15 -8.11 13.70
C LEU A 236 19.20 -7.56 15.13
N ASP A 237 20.39 -7.22 15.57
CA ASP A 237 20.62 -6.56 16.85
C ASP A 237 20.30 -5.07 16.66
N LEU A 238 19.03 -4.72 16.94
CA LEU A 238 18.60 -3.33 16.99
C LEU A 238 18.96 -2.73 18.35
N THR A 239 20.24 -2.72 18.69
CA THR A 239 20.72 -1.86 19.76
C THR A 239 20.77 -0.43 19.24
N THR A 240 19.69 0.28 19.41
CA THR A 240 19.66 1.72 19.20
C THR A 240 20.39 2.41 20.34
N SER A 241 21.61 2.76 20.12
CA SER A 241 22.21 3.90 20.80
C SER A 241 21.92 5.13 19.97
N SER A 242 21.03 5.96 20.39
CA SER A 242 20.99 7.37 20.02
C SER A 242 20.48 8.19 21.19
N PRO A 243 21.29 9.12 21.70
CA PRO A 243 20.79 10.21 22.51
C PRO A 243 20.47 11.37 21.58
N PHE A 244 19.18 11.76 21.54
CA PHE A 244 18.73 13.17 21.39
C PHE A 244 17.26 13.22 21.76
#